data_c5d92b7cc35e49f3bf544117e4f33026
#
_entry.id   c5d92b7cc35e49f3bf544117e4f33026
#
_cell.length_a   1.000
_cell.length_b   1.000
_cell.length_c   1.000
_cell.angle_alpha   90.00
_cell.angle_beta   90.00
_cell.angle_gamma   90.00
#
_symmetry.space_group_name_H-M   'P 1'
#
loop_
_entity.id
_entity.type
_entity.pdbx_description
1 polymer ?
#
loop_
_entity_poly.entity_id
_entity_poly.type
_entity_poly.pdbx_seq_one_letter_code
_entity_poly.pdbx_strand_id
1 'polypeptide(L)'
;MLVNVDATLPKRGLTLIVGRSGAGKSTLLTLIAGLSEPTSGTLEVGEEAETTRTTPAAERARRTGIVFQFPERHFLGRTVMQELTFGWPTSANAFASRRELAYRMNDALHAVGMERVALDTEVRTLSGGYKRRLALAIQLVRNPRVLCLDEPLAGLDWQTRAELTALLDELKRDRAVVVVSHDVEEIQPITDRAFRMTTHGALADVSDELAGARARAYGEASDAFPSFD
;
A
#
# COMPACT_ATOMS: atom_id res chain seq x y z
N MET A 1 2.44 3.84 -21.02
CA MET A 1 3.25 5.07 -20.90
C MET A 1 2.42 6.07 -20.11
N LEU A 2 3.00 6.73 -19.10
CA LEU A 2 2.32 7.79 -18.34
C LEU A 2 2.51 9.11 -19.07
N VAL A 3 1.44 9.91 -19.22
CA VAL A 3 1.47 11.19 -19.93
C VAL A 3 0.62 12.20 -19.15
N ASN A 4 1.22 13.36 -18.84
CA ASN A 4 0.53 14.47 -18.18
C ASN A 4 -0.18 14.05 -16.87
N VAL A 5 0.54 13.28 -16.02
CA VAL A 5 0.05 12.96 -14.67
C VAL A 5 0.24 14.19 -13.80
N ASP A 6 -0.87 14.76 -13.33
CA ASP A 6 -0.88 15.84 -12.36
C ASP A 6 -1.83 15.45 -11.22
N ALA A 7 -1.27 15.22 -10.04
CA ALA A 7 -2.04 14.82 -8.87
C ALA A 7 -1.29 15.11 -7.57
N THR A 8 -2.02 15.59 -6.60
CA THR A 8 -1.53 15.75 -5.23
C THR A 8 -2.24 14.74 -4.33
N LEU A 9 -1.47 13.89 -3.65
CA LEU A 9 -1.98 12.89 -2.73
C LEU A 9 -1.93 13.42 -1.29
N PRO A 10 -2.90 13.06 -0.43
CA PRO A 10 -2.90 13.49 0.96
C PRO A 10 -1.74 12.84 1.72
N LYS A 11 -1.22 13.54 2.74
CA LYS A 11 -0.14 13.05 3.63
C LYS A 11 -0.57 11.84 4.45
N ARG A 12 -1.87 11.69 4.70
CA ARG A 12 -2.54 10.57 5.39
C ARG A 12 -3.84 10.27 4.67
N GLY A 13 -4.28 9.04 4.77
CA GLY A 13 -5.48 8.59 4.09
C GLY A 13 -5.18 7.59 2.99
N LEU A 14 -6.23 7.00 2.44
CA LEU A 14 -6.15 6.04 1.36
C LEU A 14 -6.56 6.69 0.03
N THR A 15 -5.64 6.64 -0.92
CA THR A 15 -5.89 7.03 -2.32
C THR A 15 -6.03 5.77 -3.17
N LEU A 16 -7.20 5.62 -3.80
CA LEU A 16 -7.46 4.53 -4.73
C LEU A 16 -7.21 5.01 -6.17
N ILE A 17 -6.44 4.24 -6.92
CA ILE A 17 -6.19 4.47 -8.35
C ILE A 17 -6.81 3.33 -9.14
N VAL A 18 -7.85 3.62 -9.89
CA VAL A 18 -8.55 2.66 -10.75
C VAL A 18 -8.17 2.85 -12.21
N GLY A 19 -8.40 1.85 -13.05
CA GLY A 19 -8.16 1.95 -14.48
C GLY A 19 -7.96 0.58 -15.12
N ARG A 20 -8.03 0.54 -16.46
CA ARG A 20 -7.88 -0.71 -17.21
C ARG A 20 -6.49 -1.33 -17.01
N SER A 21 -6.40 -2.65 -17.22
CA SER A 21 -5.09 -3.32 -17.26
C SER A 21 -4.21 -2.68 -18.34
N GLY A 22 -2.93 -2.51 -18.05
CA GLY A 22 -1.97 -1.86 -18.96
C GLY A 22 -2.02 -0.34 -19.00
N ALA A 23 -2.92 0.35 -18.26
CA ALA A 23 -3.02 1.82 -18.27
C ALA A 23 -1.80 2.53 -17.64
N GLY A 24 -0.90 1.80 -16.94
CA GLY A 24 0.30 2.39 -16.31
C GLY A 24 0.22 2.51 -14.79
N LYS A 25 -0.79 1.92 -14.13
CA LYS A 25 -0.99 2.01 -12.67
C LYS A 25 0.22 1.52 -11.87
N SER A 26 0.71 0.29 -12.16
CA SER A 26 1.90 -0.27 -11.50
C SER A 26 3.16 0.55 -11.83
N THR A 27 3.26 1.12 -13.03
CA THR A 27 4.36 2.03 -13.40
C THR A 27 4.34 3.29 -12.53
N LEU A 28 3.16 3.85 -12.25
CA LEU A 28 3.05 4.99 -11.34
C LEU A 28 3.51 4.62 -9.93
N LEU A 29 3.12 3.45 -9.40
CA LEU A 29 3.61 2.98 -8.09
C LEU A 29 5.14 2.82 -8.07
N THR A 30 5.75 2.28 -9.13
CA THR A 30 7.22 2.13 -9.20
C THR A 30 7.94 3.48 -9.25
N LEU A 31 7.36 4.49 -9.89
CA LEU A 31 7.87 5.87 -9.87
C LEU A 31 7.79 6.47 -8.47
N ILE A 32 6.63 6.38 -7.79
CA ILE A 32 6.45 6.87 -6.42
C ILE A 32 7.43 6.17 -5.47
N ALA A 33 7.60 4.86 -5.60
CA ALA A 33 8.51 4.06 -4.78
C ALA A 33 10.00 4.29 -5.07
N GLY A 34 10.36 5.09 -6.06
CA GLY A 34 11.76 5.34 -6.43
C GLY A 34 12.46 4.16 -7.09
N LEU A 35 11.71 3.21 -7.66
CA LEU A 35 12.26 2.08 -8.43
C LEU A 35 12.54 2.46 -9.89
N SER A 36 12.02 3.60 -10.32
CA SER A 36 12.29 4.19 -11.64
C SER A 36 12.24 5.71 -11.56
N GLU A 37 12.84 6.38 -12.56
CA GLU A 37 12.83 7.83 -12.67
C GLU A 37 11.82 8.29 -13.74
N PRO A 38 11.14 9.43 -13.54
CA PRO A 38 10.30 10.01 -14.57
C PRO A 38 11.17 10.53 -15.73
N THR A 39 10.71 10.34 -16.96
CA THR A 39 11.38 10.86 -18.17
C THR A 39 11.33 12.38 -18.22
N SER A 40 10.24 12.99 -17.71
CA SER A 40 10.02 14.42 -17.63
C SER A 40 9.03 14.73 -16.51
N GLY A 41 8.95 16.00 -16.11
CA GLY A 41 8.08 16.44 -15.01
C GLY A 41 8.75 16.30 -13.65
N THR A 42 7.99 16.53 -12.58
CA THR A 42 8.44 16.49 -11.20
C THR A 42 7.64 15.48 -10.40
N LEU A 43 8.29 14.79 -9.47
CA LEU A 43 7.66 13.89 -8.51
C LEU A 43 8.22 14.16 -7.12
N GLU A 44 7.36 14.55 -6.19
CA GLU A 44 7.75 14.92 -4.84
C GLU A 44 7.14 13.94 -3.84
N VAL A 45 7.96 13.50 -2.87
CA VAL A 45 7.53 12.67 -1.74
C VAL A 45 8.10 13.27 -0.46
N GLY A 46 7.27 13.95 0.34
CA GLY A 46 7.71 14.60 1.58
C GLY A 46 6.71 15.55 2.19
N GLU A 47 7.14 16.27 3.23
CA GLU A 47 6.31 17.22 3.97
C GLU A 47 6.31 18.63 3.39
N GLU A 48 7.34 19.00 2.66
CA GLU A 48 7.53 20.35 2.12
C GLU A 48 7.41 20.34 0.60
N ALA A 49 6.29 20.87 0.12
CA ALA A 49 6.07 21.20 -1.29
C ALA A 49 6.79 22.52 -1.68
N GLU A 50 8.00 22.74 -1.15
CA GLU A 50 8.72 24.00 -1.39
C GLU A 50 9.75 23.93 -2.50
N THR A 51 9.97 22.78 -3.09
CA THR A 51 10.97 22.66 -4.17
C THR A 51 10.33 22.14 -5.45
N THR A 52 10.46 22.90 -6.52
CA THR A 52 10.13 22.49 -7.90
C THR A 52 11.06 21.38 -8.42
N ARG A 53 11.64 20.59 -7.53
CA ARG A 53 12.61 19.53 -7.85
C ARG A 53 12.01 18.16 -7.53
N THR A 54 12.17 17.24 -8.47
CA THR A 54 11.89 15.81 -8.23
C THR A 54 12.67 15.29 -7.04
N THR A 55 12.00 14.67 -6.07
CA THR A 55 12.67 13.94 -4.99
C THR A 55 13.50 12.79 -5.60
N PRO A 56 14.81 12.69 -5.33
CA PRO A 56 15.65 11.64 -5.88
C PRO A 56 15.12 10.23 -5.59
N ALA A 57 15.29 9.29 -6.55
CA ALA A 57 14.78 7.92 -6.42
C ALA A 57 15.22 7.25 -5.11
N ALA A 58 16.49 7.39 -4.73
CA ALA A 58 17.01 6.83 -3.48
C ALA A 58 16.31 7.38 -2.23
N GLU A 59 15.87 8.63 -2.25
CA GLU A 59 15.11 9.24 -1.17
C GLU A 59 13.65 8.79 -1.17
N ARG A 60 13.01 8.74 -2.35
CA ARG A 60 11.68 8.15 -2.50
C ARG A 60 11.66 6.72 -1.98
N ALA A 61 12.64 5.89 -2.35
CA ALA A 61 12.76 4.50 -1.91
C ALA A 61 12.95 4.36 -0.39
N ARG A 62 13.51 5.35 0.30
CA ARG A 62 13.59 5.35 1.77
C ARG A 62 12.27 5.72 2.44
N ARG A 63 11.48 6.57 1.81
CA ARG A 63 10.23 7.12 2.36
C ARG A 63 9.01 6.29 1.98
N THR A 64 9.11 5.42 0.97
CA THR A 64 8.01 4.66 0.40
C THR A 64 8.23 3.16 0.57
N GLY A 65 7.20 2.46 1.01
CA GLY A 65 7.09 1.00 0.94
C GLY A 65 6.27 0.60 -0.27
N ILE A 66 6.60 -0.51 -0.91
CA ILE A 66 5.80 -1.05 -2.01
C ILE A 66 5.55 -2.55 -1.83
N VAL A 67 4.29 -2.95 -2.03
CA VAL A 67 3.87 -4.37 -2.08
C VAL A 67 3.27 -4.62 -3.45
N PHE A 68 3.86 -5.54 -4.20
CA PHE A 68 3.40 -5.95 -5.51
C PHE A 68 2.24 -6.97 -5.43
N GLN A 69 1.52 -7.17 -6.53
CA GLN A 69 0.38 -8.06 -6.64
C GLN A 69 0.66 -9.51 -6.19
N PHE A 70 1.87 -10.02 -6.46
CA PHE A 70 2.34 -11.36 -6.05
C PHE A 70 3.60 -11.23 -5.21
N PRO A 71 3.49 -10.83 -3.92
CA PRO A 71 4.65 -10.52 -3.10
C PRO A 71 5.57 -11.72 -2.86
N GLU A 72 5.03 -12.94 -2.91
CA GLU A 72 5.79 -14.19 -2.76
C GLU A 72 6.87 -14.39 -3.83
N ARG A 73 6.76 -13.71 -4.97
CA ARG A 73 7.76 -13.73 -6.04
C ARG A 73 9.00 -12.89 -5.71
N HIS A 74 8.92 -12.07 -4.68
CA HIS A 74 9.96 -11.13 -4.27
C HIS A 74 10.60 -11.53 -2.94
N PHE A 75 10.12 -12.61 -2.30
CA PHE A 75 10.72 -13.13 -1.08
C PHE A 75 12.07 -13.77 -1.37
N LEU A 76 13.07 -13.42 -0.56
CA LEU A 76 14.46 -13.84 -0.70
C LEU A 76 14.89 -14.80 0.40
N GLY A 77 14.30 -14.70 1.60
CA GLY A 77 14.55 -15.57 2.73
C GLY A 77 13.72 -16.84 2.70
N ARG A 78 14.16 -17.84 3.42
CA ARG A 78 13.42 -19.10 3.59
C ARG A 78 12.39 -19.01 4.72
N THR A 79 12.66 -18.21 5.76
CA THR A 79 11.84 -18.06 6.94
C THR A 79 11.34 -16.62 7.10
N VAL A 80 10.28 -16.45 7.90
CA VAL A 80 9.72 -15.15 8.26
C VAL A 80 10.81 -14.23 8.83
N MET A 81 11.65 -14.74 9.73
CA MET A 81 12.78 -13.98 10.29
C MET A 81 13.74 -13.48 9.22
N GLN A 82 14.12 -14.36 8.29
CA GLN A 82 15.07 -13.99 7.22
C GLN A 82 14.51 -12.90 6.32
N GLU A 83 13.22 -12.94 6.01
CA GLU A 83 12.56 -11.90 5.23
C GLU A 83 12.54 -10.56 5.98
N LEU A 84 12.12 -10.57 7.25
CA LEU A 84 12.00 -9.35 8.06
C LEU A 84 13.35 -8.69 8.34
N THR A 85 14.43 -9.49 8.43
CA THR A 85 15.78 -8.99 8.73
C THR A 85 16.66 -8.80 7.49
N PHE A 86 16.10 -9.03 6.31
CA PHE A 86 16.85 -8.85 5.07
C PHE A 86 17.33 -7.40 4.90
N GLY A 87 18.62 -7.24 4.64
CA GLY A 87 19.24 -5.91 4.48
C GLY A 87 19.50 -5.16 5.79
N TRP A 88 19.33 -5.80 6.95
CA TRP A 88 19.71 -5.18 8.21
C TRP A 88 21.23 -5.02 8.31
N PRO A 89 21.70 -3.95 8.99
CA PRO A 89 23.13 -3.71 9.13
C PRO A 89 23.80 -4.85 9.92
N THR A 90 24.90 -5.39 9.37
CA THR A 90 25.64 -6.52 9.93
C THR A 90 26.88 -6.11 10.70
N SER A 91 27.34 -4.84 10.60
CA SER A 91 28.53 -4.38 11.29
C SER A 91 28.42 -4.49 12.81
N ALA A 92 29.55 -4.69 13.50
CA ALA A 92 29.62 -4.79 14.95
C ALA A 92 29.07 -3.53 15.65
N ASN A 93 29.26 -2.36 15.05
CA ASN A 93 28.83 -1.07 15.59
C ASN A 93 27.31 -0.77 15.36
N ALA A 94 26.59 -1.66 14.69
CA ALA A 94 25.16 -1.46 14.36
C ALA A 94 24.20 -2.04 15.42
N PHE A 95 24.67 -2.30 16.64
CA PHE A 95 23.83 -2.91 17.69
C PHE A 95 22.61 -2.06 18.02
N ALA A 96 22.77 -0.75 18.18
CA ALA A 96 21.66 0.16 18.47
C ALA A 96 20.63 0.17 17.33
N SER A 97 21.09 0.24 16.08
CA SER A 97 20.22 0.19 14.90
C SER A 97 19.47 -1.13 14.79
N ARG A 98 20.13 -2.27 15.06
CA ARG A 98 19.47 -3.58 15.05
C ARG A 98 18.43 -3.71 16.15
N ARG A 99 18.71 -3.15 17.34
CA ARG A 99 17.73 -3.15 18.44
C ARG A 99 16.49 -2.33 18.07
N GLU A 100 16.66 -1.17 17.49
CA GLU A 100 15.55 -0.35 17.00
C GLU A 100 14.74 -1.08 15.92
N LEU A 101 15.41 -1.71 14.96
CA LEU A 101 14.75 -2.50 13.91
C LEU A 101 13.99 -3.72 14.50
N ALA A 102 14.52 -4.35 15.55
CA ALA A 102 13.83 -5.45 16.24
C ALA A 102 12.53 -4.99 16.92
N TYR A 103 12.52 -3.81 17.54
CA TYR A 103 11.28 -3.22 18.07
C TYR A 103 10.28 -2.95 16.95
N ARG A 104 10.71 -2.29 15.88
CA ARG A 104 9.85 -2.02 14.73
C ARG A 104 9.33 -3.29 14.06
N MET A 105 10.13 -4.35 14.03
CA MET A 105 9.71 -5.68 13.53
C MET A 105 8.56 -6.25 14.37
N ASN A 106 8.67 -6.18 15.70
CA ASN A 106 7.61 -6.63 16.59
C ASN A 106 6.32 -5.82 16.39
N ASP A 107 6.44 -4.49 16.33
CA ASP A 107 5.32 -3.59 16.07
C ASP A 107 4.68 -3.86 14.70
N ALA A 108 5.50 -4.09 13.68
CA ALA A 108 5.02 -4.41 12.34
C ALA A 108 4.28 -5.75 12.29
N LEU A 109 4.81 -6.80 12.95
CA LEU A 109 4.14 -8.09 13.05
C LEU A 109 2.80 -7.99 13.79
N HIS A 110 2.76 -7.23 14.87
CA HIS A 110 1.52 -6.96 15.60
C HIS A 110 0.52 -6.22 14.73
N ALA A 111 0.96 -5.14 14.07
CA ALA A 111 0.11 -4.32 13.20
C ALA A 111 -0.55 -5.14 12.07
N VAL A 112 0.13 -6.16 11.55
CA VAL A 112 -0.44 -7.02 10.49
C VAL A 112 -1.10 -8.30 11.02
N GLY A 113 -1.22 -8.49 12.34
CA GLY A 113 -1.81 -9.67 12.97
C GLY A 113 -1.00 -10.96 12.75
N MET A 114 0.33 -10.85 12.78
CA MET A 114 1.27 -11.99 12.64
C MET A 114 2.08 -12.25 13.91
N GLU A 115 1.75 -11.67 15.05
CA GLU A 115 2.47 -11.80 16.32
C GLU A 115 2.54 -13.25 16.85
N ARG A 116 1.63 -14.11 16.39
CA ARG A 116 1.59 -15.54 16.76
C ARG A 116 2.29 -16.46 15.76
N VAL A 117 2.78 -15.93 14.65
CA VAL A 117 3.50 -16.72 13.65
C VAL A 117 4.94 -16.90 14.11
N ALA A 118 5.39 -18.14 14.21
CA ALA A 118 6.76 -18.43 14.60
C ALA A 118 7.73 -17.86 13.54
N LEU A 119 8.79 -17.19 14.01
CA LEU A 119 9.74 -16.52 13.12
C LEU A 119 10.58 -17.45 12.24
N ASP A 120 10.69 -18.72 12.64
CA ASP A 120 11.33 -19.79 11.88
C ASP A 120 10.41 -20.48 10.87
N THR A 121 9.12 -20.08 10.82
CA THR A 121 8.16 -20.59 9.84
C THR A 121 8.67 -20.35 8.42
N GLU A 122 8.65 -21.39 7.59
CA GLU A 122 9.02 -21.26 6.19
C GLU A 122 7.99 -20.41 5.42
N VAL A 123 8.45 -19.38 4.74
CA VAL A 123 7.58 -18.44 4.00
C VAL A 123 6.71 -19.14 2.95
N ARG A 124 7.25 -20.19 2.30
CA ARG A 124 6.51 -20.97 1.29
C ARG A 124 5.26 -21.67 1.84
N THR A 125 5.24 -22.03 3.15
CA THR A 125 4.14 -22.73 3.80
C THR A 125 3.00 -21.80 4.23
N LEU A 126 3.24 -20.49 4.24
CA LEU A 126 2.22 -19.50 4.58
C LEU A 126 1.08 -19.51 3.55
N SER A 127 -0.14 -19.28 4.02
CA SER A 127 -1.28 -19.01 3.14
C SER A 127 -1.09 -17.72 2.34
N GLY A 128 -1.87 -17.52 1.28
CA GLY A 128 -1.82 -16.29 0.47
C GLY A 128 -2.04 -15.02 1.32
N GLY A 129 -2.98 -15.06 2.25
CA GLY A 129 -3.24 -13.97 3.19
C GLY A 129 -2.05 -13.67 4.10
N TYR A 130 -1.44 -14.69 4.68
CA TYR A 130 -0.24 -14.51 5.50
C TYR A 130 0.97 -14.04 4.70
N LYS A 131 1.14 -14.48 3.46
CA LYS A 131 2.18 -13.93 2.57
C LYS A 131 1.98 -12.44 2.30
N ARG A 132 0.72 -12.01 2.12
CA ARG A 132 0.39 -10.60 1.93
C ARG A 132 0.68 -9.78 3.19
N ARG A 133 0.29 -10.30 4.37
CA ARG A 133 0.58 -9.68 5.66
C ARG A 133 2.09 -9.59 5.92
N LEU A 134 2.86 -10.65 5.61
CA LEU A 134 4.32 -10.63 5.73
C LEU A 134 4.94 -9.55 4.83
N ALA A 135 4.50 -9.43 3.57
CA ALA A 135 4.99 -8.40 2.67
C ALA A 135 4.71 -6.99 3.20
N LEU A 136 3.54 -6.76 3.82
CA LEU A 136 3.22 -5.52 4.51
C LEU A 136 4.16 -5.30 5.71
N ALA A 137 4.35 -6.32 6.57
CA ALA A 137 5.23 -6.21 7.73
C ALA A 137 6.65 -5.82 7.33
N ILE A 138 7.22 -6.45 6.27
CA ILE A 138 8.55 -6.11 5.75
C ILE A 138 8.65 -4.61 5.40
N GLN A 139 7.62 -4.04 4.79
CA GLN A 139 7.61 -2.61 4.49
C GLN A 139 7.45 -1.76 5.76
N LEU A 140 6.57 -2.16 6.67
CA LEU A 140 6.28 -1.42 7.92
C LEU A 140 7.47 -1.34 8.87
N VAL A 141 8.36 -2.35 8.92
CA VAL A 141 9.63 -2.28 9.69
C VAL A 141 10.45 -1.05 9.32
N ARG A 142 10.41 -0.63 8.05
CA ARG A 142 11.11 0.55 7.54
C ARG A 142 10.42 1.87 7.90
N ASN A 143 9.21 1.80 8.47
CA ASN A 143 8.35 2.93 8.81
C ASN A 143 8.15 3.92 7.64
N PRO A 144 7.60 3.46 6.51
CA PRO A 144 7.44 4.30 5.34
C PRO A 144 6.37 5.37 5.57
N ARG A 145 6.56 6.56 4.99
CA ARG A 145 5.54 7.62 4.98
C ARG A 145 4.45 7.37 3.94
N VAL A 146 4.82 6.69 2.86
CA VAL A 146 3.90 6.30 1.78
C VAL A 146 3.95 4.78 1.63
N LEU A 147 2.80 4.13 1.58
CA LEU A 147 2.67 2.70 1.34
C LEU A 147 1.92 2.50 0.02
N CYS A 148 2.62 1.97 -0.99
CA CYS A 148 2.09 1.67 -2.31
C CYS A 148 1.71 0.19 -2.40
N LEU A 149 0.49 -0.10 -2.82
CA LEU A 149 -0.06 -1.47 -2.89
C LEU A 149 -0.62 -1.71 -4.29
N ASP A 150 -0.08 -2.71 -4.97
CA ASP A 150 -0.54 -3.13 -6.29
C ASP A 150 -1.44 -4.36 -6.14
N GLU A 151 -2.75 -4.20 -6.42
CA GLU A 151 -3.79 -5.23 -6.34
C GLU A 151 -3.75 -6.02 -5.01
N PRO A 152 -3.84 -5.36 -3.83
CA PRO A 152 -3.58 -6.00 -2.54
C PRO A 152 -4.57 -7.13 -2.20
N LEU A 153 -5.79 -7.10 -2.74
CA LEU A 153 -6.85 -8.07 -2.46
C LEU A 153 -6.95 -9.20 -3.49
N ALA A 154 -6.20 -9.12 -4.59
CA ALA A 154 -6.29 -10.07 -5.68
C ALA A 154 -5.96 -11.51 -5.24
N GLY A 155 -6.84 -12.46 -5.58
CA GLY A 155 -6.64 -13.89 -5.30
C GLY A 155 -6.86 -14.30 -3.84
N LEU A 156 -7.39 -13.42 -2.99
CA LEU A 156 -7.75 -13.73 -1.62
C LEU A 156 -9.24 -14.10 -1.51
N ASP A 157 -9.57 -14.96 -0.54
CA ASP A 157 -10.95 -15.23 -0.16
C ASP A 157 -11.61 -14.02 0.52
N TRP A 158 -12.93 -14.03 0.61
CA TRP A 158 -13.73 -12.89 1.12
C TRP A 158 -13.37 -12.49 2.56
N GLN A 159 -13.10 -13.46 3.44
CA GLN A 159 -12.75 -13.20 4.83
C GLN A 159 -11.39 -12.51 4.93
N THR A 160 -10.38 -13.05 4.24
CA THR A 160 -9.04 -12.48 4.18
C THR A 160 -9.04 -11.08 3.54
N ARG A 161 -9.89 -10.83 2.53
CA ARG A 161 -10.10 -9.49 1.94
C ARG A 161 -10.63 -8.51 2.97
N ALA A 162 -11.67 -8.88 3.72
CA ALA A 162 -12.26 -8.03 4.76
C ALA A 162 -11.23 -7.69 5.85
N GLU A 163 -10.47 -8.68 6.33
CA GLU A 163 -9.41 -8.48 7.32
C GLU A 163 -8.30 -7.55 6.80
N LEU A 164 -7.89 -7.71 5.55
CA LEU A 164 -6.86 -6.86 4.96
C LEU A 164 -7.37 -5.44 4.72
N THR A 165 -8.63 -5.28 4.32
CA THR A 165 -9.26 -3.97 4.16
C THR A 165 -9.31 -3.23 5.50
N ALA A 166 -9.69 -3.91 6.60
CA ALA A 166 -9.67 -3.33 7.95
C ALA A 166 -8.24 -2.90 8.36
N LEU A 167 -7.23 -3.73 8.07
CA LEU A 167 -5.83 -3.37 8.30
C LEU A 167 -5.42 -2.11 7.51
N LEU A 168 -5.83 -1.98 6.25
CA LEU A 168 -5.51 -0.79 5.44
C LEU A 168 -6.21 0.46 5.98
N ASP A 169 -7.42 0.33 6.52
CA ASP A 169 -8.15 1.44 7.17
C ASP A 169 -7.44 1.93 8.43
N GLU A 170 -6.80 1.05 9.17
CA GLU A 170 -5.95 1.43 10.31
C GLU A 170 -4.65 2.10 9.84
N LEU A 171 -3.95 1.52 8.88
CA LEU A 171 -2.67 2.02 8.39
C LEU A 171 -2.77 3.41 7.77
N LYS A 172 -3.90 3.76 7.12
CA LYS A 172 -4.09 5.07 6.49
C LYS A 172 -4.19 6.23 7.48
N ARG A 173 -4.42 5.97 8.78
CA ARG A 173 -4.59 7.02 9.80
C ARG A 173 -3.31 7.79 10.08
N ASP A 174 -2.16 7.16 9.90
CA ASP A 174 -0.85 7.75 10.21
C ASP A 174 0.07 7.93 9.00
N ARG A 175 -0.31 7.41 7.83
CA ARG A 175 0.49 7.47 6.60
C ARG A 175 -0.37 7.58 5.34
N ALA A 176 0.26 7.95 4.23
CA ALA A 176 -0.39 7.87 2.92
C ALA A 176 -0.40 6.41 2.45
N VAL A 177 -1.57 5.88 2.10
CA VAL A 177 -1.74 4.56 1.49
C VAL A 177 -2.23 4.76 0.06
N VAL A 178 -1.49 4.28 -0.92
CA VAL A 178 -1.83 4.37 -2.35
C VAL A 178 -2.12 2.97 -2.84
N VAL A 179 -3.37 2.71 -3.18
CA VAL A 179 -3.83 1.41 -3.67
C VAL A 179 -4.15 1.50 -5.14
N VAL A 180 -3.59 0.60 -5.92
CA VAL A 180 -4.02 0.35 -7.30
C VAL A 180 -4.87 -0.90 -7.27
N SER A 181 -6.11 -0.82 -7.72
CA SER A 181 -6.99 -1.98 -7.80
C SER A 181 -8.03 -1.85 -8.90
N HIS A 182 -8.50 -3.00 -9.37
CA HIS A 182 -9.73 -3.14 -10.15
C HIS A 182 -10.90 -3.64 -9.27
N ASP A 183 -10.61 -4.20 -8.08
CA ASP A 183 -11.58 -4.60 -7.07
C ASP A 183 -11.97 -3.37 -6.22
N VAL A 184 -12.93 -2.58 -6.72
CA VAL A 184 -13.30 -1.31 -6.13
C VAL A 184 -14.18 -1.48 -4.90
N GLU A 185 -15.08 -2.44 -4.92
CA GLU A 185 -16.16 -2.58 -3.92
C GLU A 185 -15.66 -2.70 -2.49
N GLU A 186 -14.62 -3.50 -2.24
CA GLU A 186 -14.07 -3.71 -0.90
C GLU A 186 -13.20 -2.55 -0.40
N ILE A 187 -12.54 -1.81 -1.31
CA ILE A 187 -11.63 -0.71 -0.93
C ILE A 187 -12.36 0.62 -0.89
N GLN A 188 -13.42 0.79 -1.68
CA GLN A 188 -14.21 2.01 -1.74
C GLN A 188 -14.67 2.52 -0.36
N PRO A 189 -15.16 1.69 0.58
CA PRO A 189 -15.61 2.16 1.90
C PRO A 189 -14.53 2.89 2.71
N ILE A 190 -13.27 2.54 2.52
CA ILE A 190 -12.14 3.11 3.25
C ILE A 190 -11.34 4.14 2.43
N THR A 191 -11.77 4.45 1.19
CA THR A 191 -11.07 5.37 0.28
C THR A 191 -11.35 6.82 0.63
N ASP A 192 -10.32 7.65 0.75
CA ASP A 192 -10.43 9.09 1.01
C ASP A 192 -10.34 9.92 -0.27
N ARG A 193 -9.54 9.47 -1.26
CA ARG A 193 -9.45 10.05 -2.61
C ARG A 193 -9.40 8.98 -3.66
N ALA A 194 -9.93 9.27 -4.84
CA ALA A 194 -9.90 8.34 -5.95
C ALA A 194 -9.47 9.02 -7.26
N PHE A 195 -8.63 8.32 -8.00
CA PHE A 195 -8.21 8.73 -9.33
C PHE A 195 -8.50 7.63 -10.34
N ARG A 196 -8.91 8.04 -11.54
CA ARG A 196 -9.04 7.13 -12.68
C ARG A 196 -7.88 7.35 -13.64
N MET A 197 -7.11 6.30 -13.88
CA MET A 197 -6.08 6.29 -14.89
C MET A 197 -6.69 6.00 -16.26
N THR A 198 -6.52 6.92 -17.19
CA THR A 198 -7.02 6.81 -18.56
C THR A 198 -6.15 5.84 -19.37
N THR A 199 -6.65 5.41 -20.52
CA THR A 199 -5.89 4.57 -21.47
C THR A 199 -4.63 5.26 -22.02
N HIS A 200 -4.57 6.58 -21.94
CA HIS A 200 -3.42 7.39 -22.36
C HIS A 200 -2.47 7.70 -21.20
N GLY A 201 -2.70 7.13 -20.00
CA GLY A 201 -1.81 7.25 -18.85
C GLY A 201 -1.94 8.58 -18.08
N ALA A 202 -2.99 9.37 -18.29
CA ALA A 202 -3.32 10.53 -17.48
C ALA A 202 -4.18 10.12 -16.28
N LEU A 203 -4.11 10.89 -15.17
CA LEU A 203 -4.98 10.73 -14.01
C LEU A 203 -6.12 11.76 -14.04
N ALA A 204 -7.33 11.30 -13.77
CA ALA A 204 -8.50 12.14 -13.51
C ALA A 204 -8.98 11.92 -12.07
N ASP A 205 -9.20 12.98 -11.32
CA ASP A 205 -9.81 12.89 -9.99
C ASP A 205 -11.28 12.48 -10.14
N VAL A 206 -11.67 11.41 -9.46
CA VAL A 206 -13.02 10.84 -9.47
C VAL A 206 -13.55 10.67 -8.04
N SER A 207 -13.01 11.41 -7.10
CA SER A 207 -13.37 11.31 -5.67
C SER A 207 -14.85 11.57 -5.43
N ASP A 208 -15.42 12.57 -6.12
CA ASP A 208 -16.85 12.91 -5.99
C ASP A 208 -17.78 11.84 -6.60
N GLU A 209 -17.37 11.22 -7.72
CA GLU A 209 -18.11 10.10 -8.33
C GLU A 209 -18.16 8.90 -7.36
N LEU A 210 -17.05 8.61 -6.70
CA LEU A 210 -16.93 7.53 -5.73
C LEU A 210 -17.77 7.81 -4.48
N ALA A 211 -17.74 9.05 -3.95
CA ALA A 211 -18.54 9.48 -2.82
C ALA A 211 -20.04 9.39 -3.12
N GLY A 212 -20.48 9.80 -4.30
CA GLY A 212 -21.87 9.68 -4.76
C GLY A 212 -22.32 8.23 -4.94
N ALA A 213 -21.44 7.32 -5.36
CA ALA A 213 -21.75 5.90 -5.44
C ALA A 213 -21.91 5.27 -4.05
N ARG A 214 -21.07 5.66 -3.07
CA ARG A 214 -21.20 5.25 -1.66
C ARG A 214 -22.55 5.69 -1.08
N ALA A 215 -22.92 6.96 -1.26
CA ALA A 215 -24.17 7.50 -0.73
C ALA A 215 -25.40 6.74 -1.26
N ARG A 216 -25.41 6.35 -2.55
CA ARG A 216 -26.48 5.55 -3.15
C ARG A 216 -26.52 4.13 -2.56
N ALA A 217 -25.39 3.44 -2.46
CA ALA A 217 -25.32 2.10 -1.92
C ALA A 217 -25.78 2.02 -0.46
N TYR A 218 -25.47 3.03 0.36
CA TYR A 218 -25.92 3.11 1.76
C TYR A 218 -27.36 3.57 1.87
N GLY A 219 -27.87 4.44 0.96
CA GLY A 219 -29.27 4.88 0.93
C GLY A 219 -30.22 3.73 0.58
N GLU A 220 -29.90 2.91 -0.43
CA GLU A 220 -30.67 1.73 -0.81
C GLU A 220 -30.69 0.63 0.27
N ALA A 221 -29.62 0.50 1.06
CA ALA A 221 -29.57 -0.43 2.19
C ALA A 221 -30.42 0.04 3.39
N SER A 222 -30.61 1.36 3.55
CA SER A 222 -31.47 1.93 4.61
C SER A 222 -32.96 1.73 4.33
N ASP A 223 -33.38 1.72 3.07
CA ASP A 223 -34.76 1.53 2.66
C ASP A 223 -35.22 0.05 2.64
N ALA A 224 -34.27 -0.88 2.82
CA ALA A 224 -34.53 -2.31 2.77
C ALA A 224 -34.95 -2.95 4.10
N PHE A 225 -35.01 -2.19 5.21
CA PHE A 225 -35.53 -2.67 6.49
C PHE A 225 -36.91 -2.06 6.73
N PRO A 226 -37.99 -2.82 6.52
CA PRO A 226 -39.33 -2.39 6.98
C PRO A 226 -39.34 -2.29 8.51
N SER A 227 -39.82 -1.16 9.05
CA SER A 227 -40.11 -0.97 10.45
C SER A 227 -41.09 -2.05 10.92
N PHE A 228 -40.64 -2.91 11.81
CA PHE A 228 -41.56 -3.77 12.58
C PHE A 228 -42.18 -2.90 13.69
N ASP A 229 -43.41 -2.48 13.43
CA ASP A 229 -44.36 -2.05 14.48
C ASP A 229 -44.97 -3.28 15.18
#